data_493ed935df6675dc5fe4368c917b9927
#
_entry.id   493ed935df6675dc5fe4368c917b9927
#
_cell.length_a   1.000
_cell.length_b   1.000
_cell.length_c   1.000
_cell.angle_alpha   90.00
_cell.angle_beta   90.00
_cell.angle_gamma   90.00
#
_symmetry.space_group_name_H-M   'P 1'
#
loop_
_entity.id
_entity.type
_entity.pdbx_description
1 polymer ?
#
loop_
_entity_poly.entity_id
_entity_poly.type
_entity_poly.pdbx_seq_one_letter_code
_entity_poly.pdbx_strand_id
1 'polypeptide(L)' 'MERGMIAVSFGTSVPEARTAVEAVENALRREAPGYGFARAFTSPTIRRVLAGRGERVPSLTEALEDLRAAGVRRAAV' A
#
# COMPACT_ATOMS: atom_id res chain seq x y z
N MET A 1 -4.78 2.90 -16.12
CA MET A 1 -5.32 1.68 -15.50
C MET A 1 -6.70 1.95 -14.96
N GLU A 2 -7.64 1.08 -15.26
CA GLU A 2 -9.01 1.24 -14.75
C GLU A 2 -9.19 0.61 -13.39
N ARG A 3 -8.50 -0.49 -13.12
CA ARG A 3 -8.63 -1.24 -11.87
C ARG A 3 -7.38 -1.14 -11.03
N GLY A 4 -7.59 -1.11 -9.73
CA GLY A 4 -6.51 -1.05 -8.77
C GLY A 4 -6.72 -2.01 -7.61
N MET A 5 -5.64 -2.29 -6.90
CA MET A 5 -5.64 -3.13 -5.71
C MET A 5 -4.88 -2.41 -4.61
N ILE A 6 -5.42 -2.46 -3.40
CA ILE A 6 -4.76 -1.91 -2.23
C ILE A 6 -4.47 -3.03 -1.24
N ALA A 7 -3.20 -3.23 -0.94
CA ALA A 7 -2.81 -4.13 0.14
C ALA A 7 -2.82 -3.35 1.44
N VAL A 8 -3.79 -3.66 2.30
CA VAL A 8 -4.00 -2.97 3.57
C VAL A 8 -3.50 -3.85 4.71
N SER A 9 -2.69 -3.29 5.58
CA SER A 9 -2.22 -3.97 6.78
C SER A 9 -2.07 -2.96 7.92
N PHE A 10 -1.90 -3.47 9.15
CA PHE A 10 -1.60 -2.60 10.28
C PHE A 10 -0.30 -1.82 10.04
N GLY A 11 0.69 -2.50 9.50
CA GLY A 11 1.98 -1.93 9.20
C GLY A 11 3.06 -2.38 10.17
N THR A 12 4.30 -2.09 9.80
CA THR A 12 5.45 -2.37 10.65
C THR A 12 6.58 -1.40 10.33
N SER A 13 7.35 -1.06 11.37
CA SER A 13 8.60 -0.31 11.25
C SER A 13 9.83 -1.22 11.41
N VAL A 14 9.63 -2.51 11.58
CA VAL A 14 10.71 -3.51 11.77
C VAL A 14 11.12 -4.06 10.41
N PRO A 15 12.42 -3.94 10.01
CA PRO A 15 12.85 -4.34 8.66
C PRO A 15 12.56 -5.79 8.31
N GLU A 16 12.75 -6.74 9.24
CA GLU A 16 12.51 -8.16 8.99
C GLU A 16 11.04 -8.44 8.72
N ALA A 17 10.15 -7.84 9.50
CA ALA A 17 8.70 -7.97 9.31
C ALA A 17 8.27 -7.30 8.01
N ARG A 18 8.94 -6.21 7.63
CA ARG A 18 8.67 -5.50 6.38
C ARG A 18 8.97 -6.38 5.18
N THR A 19 10.04 -7.15 5.23
CA THR A 19 10.40 -8.10 4.17
C THR A 19 9.28 -9.10 3.93
N ALA A 20 8.68 -9.64 4.99
CA ALA A 20 7.55 -10.57 4.88
C ALA A 20 6.32 -9.91 4.25
N VAL A 21 6.02 -8.68 4.64
CA VAL A 21 4.91 -7.92 4.06
C VAL A 21 5.13 -7.70 2.57
N GLU A 22 6.33 -7.31 2.18
CA GLU A 22 6.67 -7.06 0.78
C GLU A 22 6.62 -8.33 -0.06
N ALA A 23 6.97 -9.48 0.50
CA ALA A 23 6.85 -10.75 -0.21
C ALA A 23 5.39 -11.05 -0.56
N VAL A 24 4.46 -10.80 0.36
CA VAL A 24 3.03 -10.97 0.11
C VAL A 24 2.55 -9.98 -0.96
N GLU A 25 2.96 -8.73 -0.86
CA GLU A 25 2.58 -7.69 -1.83
C GLU A 25 3.07 -8.03 -3.23
N ASN A 26 4.31 -8.52 -3.35
CA ASN A 26 4.86 -8.90 -4.64
C ASN A 26 4.10 -10.09 -5.25
N ALA A 27 3.67 -11.04 -4.41
CA ALA A 27 2.84 -12.16 -4.87
C ALA A 27 1.49 -11.65 -5.41
N LEU A 28 0.87 -10.70 -4.71
CA LEU A 28 -0.39 -10.11 -5.17
C LEU A 28 -0.23 -9.38 -6.51
N ARG A 29 0.87 -8.65 -6.69
CA ARG A 29 1.16 -7.98 -7.95
C ARG A 29 1.29 -8.95 -9.11
N ARG A 30 1.92 -10.09 -8.88
CA ARG A 30 2.10 -11.12 -9.92
C ARG A 30 0.76 -11.74 -10.32
N GLU A 31 -0.18 -11.85 -9.37
CA GLU A 31 -1.51 -12.42 -9.65
C GLU A 31 -2.44 -11.45 -10.36
N ALA A 32 -2.15 -10.16 -10.32
CA ALA A 32 -3.02 -9.13 -10.89
C ALA A 32 -2.25 -8.18 -11.81
N PRO A 33 -1.69 -8.69 -12.91
CA PRO A 33 -0.98 -7.82 -13.86
C PRO A 33 -1.94 -6.82 -14.49
N GLY A 34 -1.48 -5.60 -14.69
CA GLY A 34 -2.29 -4.52 -15.25
C GLY A 34 -3.14 -3.77 -14.24
N TYR A 35 -3.16 -4.20 -12.97
CA TYR A 35 -3.81 -3.44 -11.91
C TYR A 35 -2.87 -2.35 -11.40
N GLY A 36 -3.43 -1.18 -11.07
CA GLY A 36 -2.74 -0.21 -10.25
C GLY A 36 -2.58 -0.79 -8.84
N PHE A 37 -1.42 -0.63 -8.24
CA PHE A 37 -1.16 -1.21 -6.93
C PHE A 37 -0.79 -0.12 -5.94
N ALA A 38 -1.36 -0.18 -4.74
CA ALA A 38 -1.00 0.70 -3.64
C ALA A 38 -0.92 -0.09 -2.34
N ARG A 39 -0.10 0.41 -1.44
CA ARG A 39 0.02 -0.09 -0.08
C ARG A 39 -0.63 0.91 0.86
N ALA A 40 -1.29 0.43 1.90
CA ALA A 40 -1.78 1.28 2.97
C ALA A 40 -1.50 0.63 4.32
N PHE A 41 -1.02 1.43 5.27
CA PHE A 41 -0.88 1.01 6.66
C PHE A 41 -1.94 1.71 7.49
N THR A 42 -2.65 0.94 8.33
CA THR A 42 -3.73 1.51 9.14
C THR A 42 -3.22 2.20 10.41
N SER A 43 -2.07 1.79 10.93
CA SER A 43 -1.54 2.37 12.17
C SER A 43 -1.00 3.78 11.95
N PRO A 44 -1.59 4.82 12.55
CA PRO A 44 -1.05 6.18 12.45
C PRO A 44 0.34 6.31 13.09
N THR A 45 0.59 5.57 14.15
CA THR A 45 1.88 5.60 14.85
C THR A 45 2.98 5.06 13.94
N ILE A 46 2.75 3.91 13.30
CA ILE A 46 3.74 3.33 12.40
C ILE A 46 3.97 4.23 11.19
N ARG A 47 2.91 4.80 10.62
CA ARG A 47 3.06 5.73 9.49
C ARG A 47 3.89 6.95 9.88
N ARG A 48 3.72 7.45 11.10
CA ARG A 48 4.48 8.59 11.61
C ARG A 48 5.95 8.24 11.80
N VAL A 49 6.25 7.06 12.36
CA VAL A 49 7.63 6.60 12.54
C VAL A 49 8.33 6.48 11.19
N LEU A 50 7.66 5.89 10.20
CA LEU A 50 8.25 5.73 8.86
C LEU A 50 8.44 7.07 8.17
N ALA A 51 7.51 8.01 8.32
CA ALA A 51 7.65 9.36 7.77
C ALA A 51 8.88 10.07 8.35
N GLY A 52 9.15 9.88 9.65
CA GLY A 52 10.35 10.41 10.29
C GLY A 52 11.65 9.83 9.74
N ARG A 53 11.58 8.67 9.09
CA ARG A 53 12.72 8.02 8.41
C ARG A 53 12.78 8.34 6.93
N GLY A 54 11.89 9.24 6.44
CA GLY A 54 11.84 9.61 5.03
C GLY A 54 10.96 8.72 4.16
N GLU A 55 10.16 7.85 4.76
CA GLU A 55 9.27 6.97 4.02
C GLU A 55 7.80 7.32 4.27
N ARG A 56 7.11 7.78 3.22
CA ARG A 56 5.67 8.02 3.30
C ARG A 56 4.92 6.72 2.94
N VAL A 57 4.12 6.23 3.88
CA VAL A 57 3.18 5.14 3.60
C VAL A 57 1.77 5.68 3.82
N PRO A 58 0.89 5.59 2.82
CA PRO A 58 -0.44 6.17 2.94
C PRO A 58 -1.36 5.40 3.86
N SER A 59 -2.36 6.10 4.40
CA SER A 59 -3.54 5.47 4.98
C SER A 59 -4.41 4.90 3.86
N LEU A 60 -5.45 4.15 4.22
CA LEU A 60 -6.38 3.63 3.21
C LEU A 60 -7.02 4.75 2.39
N THR A 61 -7.47 5.81 3.05
CA THR A 61 -8.08 6.96 2.36
C THR A 61 -7.10 7.60 1.40
N GLU A 62 -5.86 7.83 1.84
CA GLU A 62 -4.83 8.42 0.99
C GLU A 62 -4.47 7.52 -0.19
N ALA A 63 -4.40 6.20 0.03
CA ALA A 63 -4.12 5.25 -1.04
C ALA A 63 -5.23 5.26 -2.10
N LEU A 64 -6.49 5.36 -1.68
CA LEU A 64 -7.62 5.48 -2.60
C LEU A 64 -7.52 6.76 -3.41
N GLU A 65 -7.18 7.87 -2.79
CA GLU A 65 -7.01 9.15 -3.47
C GLU A 65 -5.85 9.08 -4.48
N ASP A 66 -4.74 8.46 -4.09
CA ASP A 66 -3.58 8.29 -4.97
C ASP A 66 -3.94 7.48 -6.22
N LEU A 67 -4.67 6.37 -6.05
CA LEU A 67 -5.12 5.55 -7.17
C LEU A 67 -6.08 6.31 -8.06
N ARG A 68 -6.99 7.06 -7.48
CA ARG A 68 -7.93 7.88 -8.25
C ARG A 68 -7.19 8.93 -9.07
N ALA A 69 -6.20 9.58 -8.50
CA ALA A 69 -5.39 10.56 -9.21
C ALA A 69 -4.60 9.93 -10.36
N ALA A 70 -4.25 8.65 -10.24
CA ALA A 70 -3.58 7.89 -11.29
C ALA A 70 -4.53 7.34 -12.35
N GLY A 71 -5.84 7.62 -12.27
CA GLY A 71 -6.82 7.20 -13.26
C GLY A 71 -7.53 5.89 -12.95
N VAL A 72 -7.32 5.33 -11.76
CA VAL A 72 -8.00 4.10 -11.35
C VAL A 72 -9.45 4.40 -10.98
N ARG A 73 -10.38 3.66 -11.57
CA ARG A 73 -11.81 3.85 -11.33
C ARG A 73 -12.39 2.84 -10.34
N ARG A 74 -11.79 1.66 -10.25
CA ARG A 74 -12.24 0.59 -9.36
C ARG A 74 -11.07 0.07 -8.57
N ALA A 75 -11.23 -0.03 -7.28
CA ALA A 75 -10.19 -0.54 -6.40
C ALA A 75 -10.71 -1.68 -5.54
N ALA A 76 -9.92 -2.76 -5.45
CA ALA A 76 -10.15 -3.85 -4.52
C ALA A 76 -9.21 -3.67 -3.32
N VAL A 77 -9.71 -3.97 -2.16
CA VAL A 77 -8.98 -3.83 -0.90
C VAL A 77 -8.73 -5.18 -0.29
#